data_59874df478b8398549e2a558fc64f2f7
#
_entry.id   59874df478b8398549e2a558fc64f2f7
#
_cell.length_a   1.000
_cell.length_b   1.000
_cell.length_c   1.000
_cell.angle_alpha   90.00
_cell.angle_beta   90.00
_cell.angle_gamma   90.00
#
_symmetry.space_group_name_H-M   'P 1'
#
loop_
_entity.id
_entity.type
_entity.pdbx_description
1 polymer ?
#
loop_
_entity_poly.entity_id
_entity_poly.type
_entity_poly.pdbx_seq_one_letter_code
_entity_poly.pdbx_strand_id
1 'polypeptide(L)'
;MRKPRIGLVLGLCLTSLNAAAQTAVTHQGLDADFYEGDGNTAVLLLHGTLAHNRMEIISTISRLVSEDYGIPVLSPNLSYNIPGREGMLDCGITHTHKHFDALDEISTWVSYLEDQGFENIIVSAHSRGGGQMSAYLADTPSDNIRGAVLIAPAVFDADYAEKGYQDRYGVELSGLMEQARQLDSDAIMDVPGFVYCQQAKVAASTFIDYYTPDPRRDTPTNLSKISDLGVVVIAGSEDDVVERLPEKLESTAGIGDNVSLEMIDGADHFFRDLYADDVASIIADMVEGL
;
A
#
# COMPACT_ATOMS: atom_id res chain seq x y z
N MET A 1 58.09 24.14 45.54
CA MET A 1 57.87 23.60 44.19
C MET A 1 56.45 23.01 44.13
N ARG A 2 55.48 23.69 43.54
CA ARG A 2 54.10 23.23 43.38
C ARG A 2 53.95 22.62 41.97
N LYS A 3 53.53 21.36 41.85
CA LYS A 3 53.23 20.69 40.60
C LYS A 3 51.83 21.12 40.07
N PRO A 4 51.69 21.40 38.78
CA PRO A 4 50.38 21.67 38.22
C PRO A 4 49.55 20.40 38.06
N ARG A 5 48.29 20.44 38.47
CA ARG A 5 47.29 19.41 38.21
C ARG A 5 46.68 19.68 36.83
N ILE A 6 46.90 18.78 35.88
CA ILE A 6 46.22 18.74 34.58
C ILE A 6 44.83 18.13 34.80
N GLY A 7 43.81 18.94 34.69
CA GLY A 7 42.42 18.46 34.68
C GLY A 7 42.06 17.94 33.29
N LEU A 8 41.74 16.66 33.19
CA LEU A 8 41.21 16.00 32.00
C LEU A 8 39.71 16.39 31.88
N VAL A 9 39.37 17.23 30.93
CA VAL A 9 37.96 17.53 30.57
C VAL A 9 37.51 16.43 29.63
N LEU A 10 36.73 15.48 30.14
CA LEU A 10 36.00 14.52 29.29
C LEU A 10 34.81 15.24 28.64
N GLY A 11 34.92 15.58 27.37
CA GLY A 11 33.81 16.05 26.58
C GLY A 11 32.83 14.91 26.32
N LEU A 12 31.66 14.94 26.97
CA LEU A 12 30.52 14.09 26.61
C LEU A 12 29.97 14.59 25.27
N CYS A 13 30.24 13.89 24.17
CA CYS A 13 29.48 14.03 22.93
C CYS A 13 28.09 13.42 23.17
N LEU A 14 27.09 14.24 23.47
CA LEU A 14 25.69 13.88 23.37
C LEU A 14 25.32 13.84 21.90
N THR A 15 25.38 12.67 21.29
CA THR A 15 24.66 12.41 20.04
C THR A 15 23.17 12.45 20.37
N SER A 16 22.51 13.54 20.02
CA SER A 16 21.05 13.56 19.99
C SER A 16 20.59 12.57 18.92
N LEU A 17 20.03 11.45 19.33
CA LEU A 17 19.16 10.64 18.47
C LEU A 17 17.98 11.53 18.13
N ASN A 18 18.01 12.17 16.97
CA ASN A 18 16.81 12.77 16.39
C ASN A 18 15.93 11.60 15.93
N ALA A 19 14.87 11.31 16.67
CA ALA A 19 13.77 10.54 16.11
C ALA A 19 13.29 11.31 14.87
N ALA A 20 13.17 10.64 13.72
CA ALA A 20 12.69 11.26 12.51
C ALA A 20 11.30 11.88 12.77
N ALA A 21 11.12 13.14 12.44
CA ALA A 21 9.87 13.84 12.71
C ALA A 21 8.81 13.36 11.72
N GLN A 22 7.67 12.91 12.25
CA GLN A 22 6.47 12.65 11.45
C GLN A 22 5.65 13.92 11.36
N THR A 23 5.30 14.35 10.14
CA THR A 23 4.48 15.54 9.85
C THR A 23 3.25 15.17 9.04
N ALA A 24 2.08 15.68 9.45
CA ALA A 24 0.86 15.55 8.65
C ALA A 24 0.92 16.49 7.44
N VAL A 25 0.57 15.99 6.27
CA VAL A 25 0.55 16.71 5.00
C VAL A 25 -0.85 16.65 4.42
N THR A 26 -1.37 17.80 3.97
CA THR A 26 -2.60 17.86 3.17
C THR A 26 -2.29 18.47 1.81
N HIS A 27 -2.62 17.78 0.74
CA HIS A 27 -2.40 18.23 -0.63
C HIS A 27 -3.61 17.91 -1.50
N GLN A 28 -4.16 18.92 -2.19
CA GLN A 28 -5.36 18.81 -3.03
C GLN A 28 -6.58 18.15 -2.34
N GLY A 29 -6.70 18.33 -1.01
CA GLY A 29 -7.79 17.74 -0.21
C GLY A 29 -7.57 16.27 0.19
N LEU A 30 -6.40 15.71 -0.10
CA LEU A 30 -5.93 14.40 0.34
C LEU A 30 -4.97 14.56 1.51
N ASP A 31 -4.92 13.57 2.40
CA ASP A 31 -4.09 13.58 3.60
C ASP A 31 -3.05 12.47 3.57
N ALA A 32 -1.86 12.76 4.09
CA ALA A 32 -0.75 11.83 4.25
C ALA A 32 0.04 12.14 5.52
N ASP A 33 0.86 11.19 5.95
CA ASP A 33 1.94 11.44 6.90
C ASP A 33 3.29 11.39 6.16
N PHE A 34 4.13 12.38 6.42
CA PHE A 34 5.49 12.42 5.92
C PHE A 34 6.48 12.17 7.06
N TYR A 35 7.34 11.20 6.88
CA TYR A 35 8.45 10.85 7.77
C TYR A 35 9.73 11.39 7.16
N GLU A 36 10.44 12.22 7.93
CA GLU A 36 11.64 12.89 7.44
C GLU A 36 12.79 11.93 7.22
N GLY A 37 13.68 12.27 6.29
CA GLY A 37 14.89 11.53 5.97
C GLY A 37 15.81 12.40 5.13
N ASP A 38 16.91 11.82 4.67
CA ASP A 38 17.95 12.51 3.90
C ASP A 38 17.94 12.09 2.42
N GLY A 39 18.45 12.94 1.54
CA GLY A 39 18.67 12.62 0.14
C GLY A 39 17.54 13.04 -0.81
N ASN A 40 17.64 12.58 -2.07
CA ASN A 40 16.73 12.91 -3.17
C ASN A 40 15.84 11.74 -3.62
N THR A 41 15.85 10.64 -2.87
CA THR A 41 14.98 9.49 -3.06
C THR A 41 13.95 9.43 -1.95
N ALA A 42 12.68 9.26 -2.28
CA ALA A 42 11.61 9.08 -1.30
C ALA A 42 10.86 7.77 -1.55
N VAL A 43 10.28 7.22 -0.48
CA VAL A 43 9.37 6.06 -0.55
C VAL A 43 7.93 6.56 -0.43
N LEU A 44 7.05 6.16 -1.35
CA LEU A 44 5.60 6.31 -1.21
C LEU A 44 5.04 4.98 -0.74
N LEU A 45 4.51 4.90 0.49
CA LEU A 45 4.02 3.67 1.10
C LEU A 45 2.50 3.69 1.31
N LEU A 46 1.77 2.87 0.54
CA LEU A 46 0.30 2.84 0.53
C LEU A 46 -0.26 1.70 1.39
N HIS A 47 -1.33 1.99 2.13
CA HIS A 47 -2.04 1.02 2.97
C HIS A 47 -2.98 0.09 2.19
N GLY A 48 -3.47 -0.98 2.86
CA GLY A 48 -4.38 -1.99 2.30
C GLY A 48 -5.87 -1.67 2.46
N THR A 49 -6.67 -2.74 2.41
CA THR A 49 -8.14 -2.70 2.41
C THR A 49 -8.71 -2.04 3.66
N LEU A 50 -9.58 -1.04 3.48
CA LEU A 50 -10.27 -0.29 4.54
C LEU A 50 -9.33 0.35 5.59
N ALA A 51 -8.03 0.21 5.42
CA ALA A 51 -7.00 0.65 6.34
C ALA A 51 -6.72 2.17 6.23
N HIS A 52 -5.68 2.61 6.86
CA HIS A 52 -5.23 4.00 6.86
C HIS A 52 -3.70 4.06 7.01
N ASN A 53 -3.12 5.22 6.73
CA ASN A 53 -1.69 5.48 6.79
C ASN A 53 -1.05 5.26 8.17
N ARG A 54 -1.83 5.34 9.27
CA ARG A 54 -1.37 5.11 10.66
C ARG A 54 -1.69 3.72 11.17
N MET A 55 -2.10 2.78 10.29
CA MET A 55 -2.21 1.37 10.66
C MET A 55 -0.83 0.81 11.03
N GLU A 56 -0.78 -0.09 12.01
CA GLU A 56 0.48 -0.60 12.60
C GLU A 56 1.54 -0.97 11.56
N ILE A 57 1.20 -1.81 10.57
CA ILE A 57 2.13 -2.20 9.51
C ILE A 57 2.70 -1.00 8.76
N ILE A 58 1.85 -0.03 8.37
CA ILE A 58 2.28 1.13 7.59
C ILE A 58 3.13 2.07 8.42
N SER A 59 2.68 2.44 9.62
CA SER A 59 3.41 3.34 10.50
C SER A 59 4.73 2.74 10.99
N THR A 60 4.78 1.42 11.24
CA THR A 60 6.01 0.75 11.68
C THR A 60 7.03 0.71 10.55
N ILE A 61 6.66 0.27 9.35
CA ILE A 61 7.56 0.24 8.19
C ILE A 61 8.03 1.66 7.84
N SER A 62 7.12 2.66 7.81
CA SER A 62 7.48 4.05 7.52
C SER A 62 8.52 4.59 8.50
N ARG A 63 8.34 4.30 9.79
CA ARG A 63 9.27 4.72 10.84
C ARG A 63 10.62 4.01 10.70
N LEU A 64 10.63 2.68 10.50
CA LEU A 64 11.87 1.91 10.34
C LEU A 64 12.66 2.41 9.11
N VAL A 65 12.02 2.57 7.96
CA VAL A 65 12.66 3.09 6.73
C VAL A 65 13.24 4.49 6.96
N SER A 66 12.51 5.35 7.68
CA SER A 66 12.95 6.72 7.96
C SER A 66 14.03 6.77 9.05
N GLU A 67 13.83 6.13 10.21
CA GLU A 67 14.74 6.26 11.37
C GLU A 67 16.02 5.42 11.22
N ASP A 68 15.90 4.19 10.72
CA ASP A 68 17.04 3.26 10.67
C ASP A 68 17.85 3.40 9.37
N TYR A 69 17.19 3.77 8.27
CA TYR A 69 17.84 3.93 6.96
C TYR A 69 17.94 5.38 6.49
N GLY A 70 17.33 6.33 7.20
CA GLY A 70 17.37 7.75 6.85
C GLY A 70 16.64 8.11 5.55
N ILE A 71 15.73 7.26 5.06
CA ILE A 71 15.03 7.44 3.80
C ILE A 71 13.68 8.13 4.05
N PRO A 72 13.37 9.27 3.39
CA PRO A 72 12.07 9.93 3.51
C PRO A 72 10.92 9.02 3.06
N VAL A 73 9.84 8.97 3.85
CA VAL A 73 8.63 8.18 3.53
C VAL A 73 7.39 9.05 3.53
N LEU A 74 6.60 9.00 2.46
CA LEU A 74 5.26 9.56 2.39
C LEU A 74 4.24 8.42 2.48
N SER A 75 3.38 8.46 3.50
CA SER A 75 2.31 7.46 3.68
C SER A 75 0.94 8.10 3.47
N PRO A 76 0.36 7.99 2.26
CA PRO A 76 -0.97 8.52 1.97
C PRO A 76 -2.09 7.78 2.70
N ASN A 77 -3.15 8.52 3.00
CA ASN A 77 -4.40 7.98 3.46
C ASN A 77 -5.44 8.05 2.34
N LEU A 78 -5.74 6.92 1.66
CA LEU A 78 -6.74 6.91 0.58
C LEU A 78 -8.06 7.47 1.07
N SER A 79 -8.64 8.40 0.32
CA SER A 79 -9.80 9.17 0.78
C SER A 79 -11.08 8.35 0.86
N TYR A 80 -11.26 7.37 -0.02
CA TYR A 80 -12.54 6.67 -0.23
C TYR A 80 -13.72 7.65 -0.43
N ASN A 81 -13.47 8.80 -1.06
CA ASN A 81 -14.42 9.92 -1.24
C ASN A 81 -14.91 10.55 0.08
N ILE A 82 -14.12 10.44 1.17
CA ILE A 82 -14.41 11.02 2.47
C ILE A 82 -13.36 12.09 2.77
N PRO A 83 -13.72 13.38 2.74
CA PRO A 83 -12.79 14.46 3.09
C PRO A 83 -12.28 14.33 4.52
N GLY A 84 -10.97 14.44 4.71
CA GLY A 84 -10.33 14.39 6.03
C GLY A 84 -10.56 13.06 6.76
N ARG A 85 -10.60 11.94 6.03
CA ARG A 85 -10.80 10.60 6.61
C ARG A 85 -9.67 10.26 7.58
N GLU A 86 -10.02 9.82 8.77
CA GLU A 86 -9.10 9.32 9.77
C GLU A 86 -9.45 7.88 10.16
N GLY A 87 -8.41 7.06 10.43
CA GLY A 87 -8.58 5.68 10.89
C GLY A 87 -9.18 4.73 9.85
N MET A 88 -9.61 3.56 10.32
CA MET A 88 -10.26 2.53 9.50
C MET A 88 -11.54 3.08 8.85
N LEU A 89 -11.81 2.64 7.60
CA LEU A 89 -13.06 3.00 6.93
C LEU A 89 -14.27 2.49 7.74
N ASP A 90 -15.17 3.40 8.10
CA ASP A 90 -16.38 3.06 8.84
C ASP A 90 -17.37 2.31 7.95
N CYS A 91 -17.68 1.08 8.30
CA CYS A 91 -18.67 0.26 7.59
C CYS A 91 -20.11 0.80 7.67
N GLY A 92 -20.41 1.71 8.60
CA GLY A 92 -21.74 2.31 8.78
C GLY A 92 -22.08 3.44 7.81
N ILE A 93 -21.11 3.92 7.04
CA ILE A 93 -21.34 4.97 6.05
C ILE A 93 -21.94 4.43 4.75
N THR A 94 -22.38 5.33 3.90
CA THR A 94 -22.73 4.97 2.52
C THR A 94 -21.48 4.97 1.65
N HIS A 95 -21.14 3.81 1.07
CA HIS A 95 -19.97 3.65 0.21
C HIS A 95 -20.28 4.12 -1.21
N THR A 96 -19.51 5.10 -1.70
CA THR A 96 -19.67 5.67 -3.05
C THR A 96 -18.36 5.66 -3.86
N HIS A 97 -17.23 5.29 -3.24
CA HIS A 97 -15.92 5.21 -3.88
C HIS A 97 -15.78 3.99 -4.79
N LYS A 98 -14.87 4.07 -5.74
CA LYS A 98 -14.52 2.96 -6.64
C LYS A 98 -13.15 2.41 -6.30
N HIS A 99 -12.89 1.18 -6.75
CA HIS A 99 -11.61 0.51 -6.49
C HIS A 99 -10.42 1.29 -7.08
N PHE A 100 -10.61 1.80 -8.31
CA PHE A 100 -9.53 2.47 -9.04
C PHE A 100 -9.48 4.00 -8.82
N ASP A 101 -10.33 4.58 -7.98
CA ASP A 101 -10.17 5.99 -7.55
C ASP A 101 -8.79 6.20 -6.90
N ALA A 102 -8.21 5.15 -6.31
CA ALA A 102 -6.88 5.16 -5.74
C ALA A 102 -5.75 5.50 -6.74
N LEU A 103 -5.92 5.22 -8.05
CA LEU A 103 -4.88 5.50 -9.05
C LEU A 103 -4.65 7.01 -9.21
N ASP A 104 -5.72 7.79 -9.23
CA ASP A 104 -5.64 9.25 -9.28
C ASP A 104 -5.01 9.82 -8.00
N GLU A 105 -5.32 9.24 -6.85
CA GLU A 105 -4.71 9.64 -5.57
C GLU A 105 -3.21 9.28 -5.53
N ILE A 106 -2.82 8.10 -6.00
CA ILE A 106 -1.41 7.70 -6.15
C ILE A 106 -0.67 8.70 -7.06
N SER A 107 -1.24 9.00 -8.23
CA SER A 107 -0.67 9.98 -9.17
C SER A 107 -0.48 11.37 -8.53
N THR A 108 -1.46 11.81 -7.75
CA THR A 108 -1.40 13.09 -7.02
C THR A 108 -0.23 13.10 -6.01
N TRP A 109 -0.03 12.01 -5.28
CA TRP A 109 1.04 11.91 -4.30
C TRP A 109 2.43 11.70 -4.91
N VAL A 110 2.53 11.02 -6.05
CA VAL A 110 3.78 10.96 -6.84
C VAL A 110 4.15 12.37 -7.30
N SER A 111 3.21 13.11 -7.90
CA SER A 111 3.44 14.50 -8.33
C SER A 111 3.81 15.41 -7.15
N TYR A 112 3.21 15.21 -5.97
CA TYR A 112 3.59 15.95 -4.76
C TYR A 112 5.06 15.71 -4.40
N LEU A 113 5.55 14.46 -4.41
CA LEU A 113 6.95 14.16 -4.14
C LEU A 113 7.90 14.81 -5.17
N GLU A 114 7.51 14.78 -6.45
CA GLU A 114 8.25 15.47 -7.52
C GLU A 114 8.34 16.98 -7.27
N ASP A 115 7.24 17.62 -6.87
CA ASP A 115 7.17 19.04 -6.52
C ASP A 115 8.00 19.38 -5.26
N GLN A 116 8.20 18.43 -4.35
CA GLN A 116 9.13 18.57 -3.22
C GLN A 116 10.61 18.40 -3.62
N GLY A 117 10.88 18.02 -4.86
CA GLY A 117 12.24 17.91 -5.41
C GLY A 117 12.85 16.50 -5.31
N PHE A 118 12.05 15.47 -5.03
CA PHE A 118 12.54 14.09 -5.08
C PHE A 118 12.68 13.64 -6.55
N GLU A 119 13.90 13.28 -6.93
CA GLU A 119 14.23 12.85 -8.29
C GLU A 119 13.99 11.36 -8.51
N ASN A 120 14.01 10.58 -7.43
CA ASN A 120 13.76 9.15 -7.43
C ASN A 120 12.65 8.82 -6.43
N ILE A 121 11.70 8.00 -6.85
CA ILE A 121 10.59 7.55 -6.03
C ILE A 121 10.58 6.02 -6.06
N ILE A 122 10.65 5.40 -4.89
CA ILE A 122 10.32 3.99 -4.72
C ILE A 122 8.88 3.93 -4.26
N VAL A 123 8.04 3.20 -4.98
CA VAL A 123 6.67 2.98 -4.54
C VAL A 123 6.55 1.66 -3.78
N SER A 124 5.88 1.69 -2.65
CA SER A 124 5.59 0.50 -1.86
C SER A 124 4.12 0.48 -1.46
N ALA A 125 3.54 -0.70 -1.35
CA ALA A 125 2.13 -0.80 -1.02
C ALA A 125 1.77 -2.17 -0.44
N HIS A 126 0.85 -2.17 0.54
CA HIS A 126 0.40 -3.38 1.20
C HIS A 126 -0.95 -3.87 0.67
N SER A 127 -1.09 -5.20 0.50
CA SER A 127 -2.36 -5.89 0.29
C SER A 127 -3.14 -5.33 -0.93
N ARG A 128 -4.38 -4.87 -0.76
CA ARG A 128 -5.17 -4.21 -1.82
C ARG A 128 -4.48 -2.98 -2.39
N GLY A 129 -3.78 -2.21 -1.56
CA GLY A 129 -2.96 -1.09 -2.02
C GLY A 129 -1.87 -1.55 -2.99
N GLY A 130 -1.27 -2.73 -2.75
CA GLY A 130 -0.32 -3.36 -3.68
C GLY A 130 -0.95 -3.71 -5.03
N GLY A 131 -2.18 -4.21 -5.04
CA GLY A 131 -2.94 -4.43 -6.27
C GLY A 131 -3.25 -3.13 -7.02
N GLN A 132 -3.63 -2.05 -6.30
CA GLN A 132 -3.88 -0.72 -6.88
C GLN A 132 -2.58 -0.09 -7.41
N MET A 133 -1.48 -0.22 -6.66
CA MET A 133 -0.16 0.26 -7.09
C MET A 133 0.32 -0.48 -8.33
N SER A 134 0.16 -1.81 -8.40
CA SER A 134 0.53 -2.58 -9.60
C SER A 134 -0.29 -2.16 -10.83
N ALA A 135 -1.58 -1.84 -10.65
CA ALA A 135 -2.42 -1.32 -11.73
C ALA A 135 -1.96 0.07 -12.20
N TYR A 136 -1.59 0.95 -11.27
CA TYR A 136 -1.02 2.26 -11.59
C TYR A 136 0.28 2.14 -12.38
N LEU A 137 1.20 1.27 -11.95
CA LEU A 137 2.48 1.03 -12.62
C LEU A 137 2.33 0.43 -14.03
N ALA A 138 1.30 -0.39 -14.24
CA ALA A 138 1.03 -1.00 -15.55
C ALA A 138 0.36 -0.05 -16.54
N ASP A 139 -0.18 1.08 -16.09
CA ASP A 139 -0.91 2.04 -16.93
C ASP A 139 -0.01 3.20 -17.38
N THR A 140 0.26 4.15 -16.51
CA THR A 140 1.05 5.36 -16.85
C THR A 140 1.89 5.84 -15.66
N PRO A 141 2.96 5.11 -15.29
CA PRO A 141 3.81 5.53 -14.20
C PRO A 141 4.62 6.78 -14.56
N SER A 142 4.99 7.58 -13.56
CA SER A 142 5.96 8.67 -13.72
C SER A 142 7.36 8.12 -14.01
N ASP A 143 8.13 8.84 -14.81
CA ASP A 143 9.53 8.53 -15.11
C ASP A 143 10.45 8.63 -13.85
N ASN A 144 9.99 9.29 -12.77
CA ASN A 144 10.72 9.38 -11.51
C ASN A 144 10.53 8.15 -10.61
N ILE A 145 9.62 7.24 -10.95
CA ILE A 145 9.49 5.96 -10.25
C ILE A 145 10.63 5.04 -10.71
N ARG A 146 11.47 4.63 -9.76
CA ARG A 146 12.69 3.85 -10.01
C ARG A 146 12.60 2.40 -9.59
N GLY A 147 11.60 2.04 -8.79
CA GLY A 147 11.39 0.67 -8.32
C GLY A 147 10.10 0.54 -7.54
N ALA A 148 9.70 -0.69 -7.28
CA ALA A 148 8.52 -1.00 -6.50
C ALA A 148 8.75 -2.16 -5.53
N VAL A 149 8.21 -2.05 -4.31
CA VAL A 149 8.17 -3.13 -3.31
C VAL A 149 6.73 -3.36 -2.91
N LEU A 150 6.15 -4.47 -3.37
CA LEU A 150 4.74 -4.80 -3.15
C LEU A 150 4.62 -5.84 -2.02
N ILE A 151 4.03 -5.44 -0.90
CA ILE A 151 3.94 -6.22 0.33
C ILE A 151 2.63 -7.01 0.34
N ALA A 152 2.69 -8.32 0.23
CA ALA A 152 1.52 -9.22 0.15
C ALA A 152 0.40 -8.65 -0.76
N PRO A 153 0.71 -8.25 -2.02
CA PRO A 153 -0.25 -7.56 -2.86
C PRO A 153 -1.44 -8.45 -3.21
N ALA A 154 -2.61 -7.84 -3.36
CA ALA A 154 -3.84 -8.55 -3.65
C ALA A 154 -3.78 -9.24 -5.02
N VAL A 155 -4.26 -10.47 -5.07
CA VAL A 155 -4.53 -11.23 -6.29
C VAL A 155 -6.03 -11.28 -6.54
N PHE A 156 -6.44 -11.41 -7.80
CA PHE A 156 -7.84 -11.49 -8.18
C PHE A 156 -8.11 -12.74 -9.02
N ASP A 157 -9.24 -13.37 -8.72
CA ASP A 157 -9.78 -14.48 -9.49
C ASP A 157 -11.31 -14.40 -9.38
N ALA A 158 -12.00 -14.38 -10.52
CA ALA A 158 -13.44 -14.13 -10.55
C ALA A 158 -14.24 -15.25 -9.87
N ASP A 159 -13.86 -16.52 -10.09
CA ASP A 159 -14.56 -17.67 -9.50
C ASP A 159 -14.34 -17.70 -7.99
N TYR A 160 -13.13 -17.36 -7.54
CA TYR A 160 -12.80 -17.26 -6.12
C TYR A 160 -13.52 -16.08 -5.44
N ALA A 161 -13.72 -14.96 -6.13
CA ALA A 161 -14.43 -13.80 -5.62
C ALA A 161 -15.93 -14.09 -5.42
N GLU A 162 -16.58 -14.78 -6.37
CA GLU A 162 -17.99 -15.23 -6.28
C GLU A 162 -18.17 -16.16 -5.07
N LYS A 163 -17.34 -17.20 -5.01
CA LYS A 163 -17.37 -18.17 -3.90
C LYS A 163 -17.06 -17.50 -2.55
N GLY A 164 -16.03 -16.65 -2.49
CA GLY A 164 -15.65 -15.95 -1.27
C GLY A 164 -16.71 -14.99 -0.76
N TYR A 165 -17.48 -14.36 -1.66
CA TYR A 165 -18.62 -13.55 -1.27
C TYR A 165 -19.73 -14.40 -0.64
N GLN A 166 -20.10 -15.51 -1.28
CA GLN A 166 -21.11 -16.43 -0.76
C GLN A 166 -20.70 -17.06 0.57
N ASP A 167 -19.44 -17.50 0.69
CA ASP A 167 -18.93 -18.11 1.94
C ASP A 167 -18.94 -17.09 3.11
N ARG A 168 -18.65 -15.82 2.83
CA ARG A 168 -18.59 -14.76 3.85
C ARG A 168 -19.94 -14.20 4.24
N TYR A 169 -20.86 -14.03 3.29
CA TYR A 169 -22.11 -13.30 3.50
C TYR A 169 -23.37 -14.16 3.34
N GLY A 170 -23.23 -15.43 2.91
CA GLY A 170 -24.33 -16.37 2.78
C GLY A 170 -25.28 -16.10 1.59
N VAL A 171 -24.88 -15.24 0.65
CA VAL A 171 -25.70 -14.82 -0.50
C VAL A 171 -24.85 -14.89 -1.77
N GLU A 172 -25.46 -15.29 -2.89
CA GLU A 172 -24.81 -15.29 -4.20
C GLU A 172 -24.56 -13.87 -4.70
N LEU A 173 -23.32 -13.58 -5.11
CA LEU A 173 -22.90 -12.28 -5.62
C LEU A 173 -23.60 -11.93 -6.94
N SER A 174 -23.77 -12.91 -7.83
CA SER A 174 -24.37 -12.74 -9.16
C SER A 174 -25.78 -12.11 -9.11
N GLY A 175 -26.63 -12.52 -8.16
CA GLY A 175 -27.95 -11.94 -7.97
C GLY A 175 -27.92 -10.46 -7.56
N LEU A 176 -26.99 -10.10 -6.66
CA LEU A 176 -26.80 -8.70 -6.24
C LEU A 176 -26.22 -7.84 -7.37
N MET A 177 -25.31 -8.40 -8.17
CA MET A 177 -24.76 -7.73 -9.35
C MET A 177 -25.83 -7.46 -10.41
N GLU A 178 -26.76 -8.40 -10.62
CA GLU A 178 -27.89 -8.17 -11.54
C GLU A 178 -28.81 -7.08 -11.01
N GLN A 179 -29.14 -7.11 -9.71
CA GLN A 179 -29.91 -6.04 -9.07
C GLN A 179 -29.23 -4.67 -9.22
N ALA A 180 -27.94 -4.58 -8.96
CA ALA A 180 -27.17 -3.34 -9.09
C ALA A 180 -27.23 -2.76 -10.52
N ARG A 181 -27.13 -3.63 -11.55
CA ARG A 181 -27.19 -3.21 -12.97
C ARG A 181 -28.56 -2.69 -13.42
N GLN A 182 -29.64 -2.99 -12.67
CA GLN A 182 -30.99 -2.53 -12.97
C GLN A 182 -31.32 -1.19 -12.30
N LEU A 183 -30.46 -0.69 -11.43
CA LEU A 183 -30.64 0.55 -10.68
C LEU A 183 -29.91 1.72 -11.36
N ASP A 184 -30.32 2.94 -11.01
CA ASP A 184 -29.54 4.13 -11.33
C ASP A 184 -28.19 4.07 -10.65
N SER A 185 -27.16 4.63 -11.26
CA SER A 185 -25.77 4.52 -10.82
C SER A 185 -25.50 4.98 -9.38
N ASP A 186 -26.24 5.95 -8.91
CA ASP A 186 -26.18 6.57 -7.58
C ASP A 186 -27.22 6.01 -6.58
N ALA A 187 -28.08 5.08 -7.02
CA ALA A 187 -29.05 4.43 -6.16
C ALA A 187 -28.33 3.63 -5.06
N ILE A 188 -28.79 3.78 -3.83
CA ILE A 188 -28.19 3.12 -2.68
C ILE A 188 -28.83 1.76 -2.47
N MET A 189 -28.01 0.72 -2.43
CA MET A 189 -28.36 -0.65 -2.09
C MET A 189 -28.04 -0.95 -0.65
N ASP A 190 -28.94 -1.61 0.07
CA ASP A 190 -28.62 -2.29 1.32
C ASP A 190 -28.18 -3.73 0.97
N VAL A 191 -26.90 -4.04 1.20
CA VAL A 191 -26.31 -5.35 0.84
C VAL A 191 -25.83 -6.09 2.09
N PRO A 192 -25.87 -7.46 2.09
CA PRO A 192 -25.41 -8.25 3.22
C PRO A 192 -23.92 -8.08 3.50
N GLY A 193 -23.14 -7.64 2.51
CA GLY A 193 -21.74 -7.37 2.67
C GLY A 193 -21.13 -6.54 1.53
N PHE A 194 -20.10 -5.78 1.86
CA PHE A 194 -19.30 -5.03 0.91
C PHE A 194 -17.83 -5.01 1.38
N VAL A 195 -16.93 -5.53 0.56
CA VAL A 195 -15.51 -5.70 0.88
C VAL A 195 -15.36 -6.59 2.14
N TYR A 196 -15.13 -6.02 3.32
CA TYR A 196 -15.14 -6.75 4.61
C TYR A 196 -16.24 -6.26 5.56
N CYS A 197 -17.01 -5.25 5.15
CA CYS A 197 -18.13 -4.75 5.91
C CYS A 197 -19.32 -5.69 5.84
N GLN A 198 -19.94 -5.97 6.97
CA GLN A 198 -21.23 -6.68 7.03
C GLN A 198 -22.37 -5.66 7.02
N GLN A 199 -23.44 -5.92 6.27
CA GLN A 199 -24.61 -5.04 6.13
C GLN A 199 -24.23 -3.61 5.76
N ALA A 200 -23.79 -3.41 4.52
CA ALA A 200 -23.33 -2.12 4.02
C ALA A 200 -24.38 -1.42 3.16
N LYS A 201 -24.32 -0.08 3.16
CA LYS A 201 -25.01 0.78 2.21
C LYS A 201 -24.05 1.17 1.10
N VAL A 202 -24.36 0.83 -0.14
CA VAL A 202 -23.44 0.97 -1.27
C VAL A 202 -24.16 1.53 -2.48
N ALA A 203 -23.57 2.51 -3.16
CA ALA A 203 -24.09 2.95 -4.45
C ALA A 203 -24.00 1.79 -5.47
N ALA A 204 -25.01 1.67 -6.34
CA ALA A 204 -25.05 0.61 -7.35
C ALA A 204 -23.80 0.59 -8.22
N SER A 205 -23.31 1.77 -8.65
CA SER A 205 -22.07 1.89 -9.43
C SER A 205 -20.83 1.45 -8.66
N THR A 206 -20.76 1.71 -7.36
CA THR A 206 -19.68 1.26 -6.46
C THR A 206 -19.68 -0.27 -6.33
N PHE A 207 -20.87 -0.85 -6.11
CA PHE A 207 -21.00 -2.31 -6.00
C PHE A 207 -20.59 -3.00 -7.31
N ILE A 208 -21.08 -2.48 -8.45
CA ILE A 208 -20.68 -2.97 -9.79
C ILE A 208 -19.17 -2.85 -9.98
N ASP A 209 -18.59 -1.68 -9.66
CA ASP A 209 -17.15 -1.47 -9.81
C ASP A 209 -16.35 -2.50 -9.01
N TYR A 210 -16.67 -2.70 -7.74
CA TYR A 210 -15.91 -3.59 -6.87
C TYR A 210 -16.01 -5.08 -7.22
N TYR A 211 -17.11 -5.51 -7.83
CA TYR A 211 -17.38 -6.93 -8.07
C TYR A 211 -17.41 -7.34 -9.54
N THR A 212 -17.33 -6.39 -10.48
CA THR A 212 -17.11 -6.76 -11.89
C THR A 212 -15.71 -7.31 -12.06
N PRO A 213 -15.54 -8.49 -12.69
CA PRO A 213 -14.23 -8.99 -13.05
C PRO A 213 -13.45 -7.99 -13.90
N ASP A 214 -12.28 -7.59 -13.41
CA ASP A 214 -11.36 -6.70 -14.11
C ASP A 214 -9.92 -7.21 -13.91
N PRO A 215 -9.18 -7.54 -14.99
CA PRO A 215 -7.83 -8.07 -14.89
C PRO A 215 -6.84 -7.11 -14.21
N ARG A 216 -7.14 -5.80 -14.17
CA ARG A 216 -6.32 -4.81 -13.45
C ARG A 216 -6.31 -5.00 -11.93
N ARG A 217 -7.22 -5.81 -11.38
CA ARG A 217 -7.26 -6.14 -9.94
C ARG A 217 -6.28 -7.23 -9.55
N ASP A 218 -5.70 -7.92 -10.53
CA ASP A 218 -4.79 -9.03 -10.32
C ASP A 218 -3.34 -8.55 -10.47
N THR A 219 -2.61 -8.53 -9.36
CA THR A 219 -1.22 -8.05 -9.34
C THR A 219 -0.34 -8.77 -10.35
N PRO A 220 -0.30 -10.12 -10.45
CA PRO A 220 0.53 -10.81 -11.44
C PRO A 220 0.21 -10.40 -12.88
N THR A 221 -1.08 -10.22 -13.20
CA THR A 221 -1.51 -9.74 -14.53
C THR A 221 -0.99 -8.33 -14.84
N ASN A 222 -0.93 -7.45 -13.85
CA ASN A 222 -0.37 -6.11 -14.03
C ASN A 222 1.15 -6.18 -14.20
N LEU A 223 1.85 -6.96 -13.36
CA LEU A 223 3.30 -7.12 -13.41
C LEU A 223 3.79 -7.68 -14.75
N SER A 224 3.00 -8.54 -15.40
CA SER A 224 3.34 -9.07 -16.74
C SER A 224 3.40 -8.00 -17.84
N LYS A 225 2.95 -6.79 -17.58
CA LYS A 225 2.98 -5.64 -18.50
C LYS A 225 4.13 -4.66 -18.22
N ILE A 226 4.85 -4.86 -17.11
CA ILE A 226 5.93 -3.99 -16.65
C ILE A 226 7.26 -4.63 -17.01
N SER A 227 8.03 -4.01 -17.89
CA SER A 227 9.32 -4.56 -18.38
C SER A 227 10.54 -3.78 -17.89
N ASP A 228 10.39 -2.49 -17.65
CA ASP A 228 11.51 -1.57 -17.47
C ASP A 228 11.69 -1.08 -16.02
N LEU A 229 10.92 -1.63 -15.09
CA LEU A 229 10.95 -1.28 -13.67
C LEU A 229 11.26 -2.53 -12.83
N GLY A 230 12.25 -2.44 -11.93
CA GLY A 230 12.50 -3.47 -10.91
C GLY A 230 11.36 -3.54 -9.90
N VAL A 231 10.80 -4.73 -9.69
CA VAL A 231 9.72 -4.96 -8.72
C VAL A 231 10.09 -6.11 -7.80
N VAL A 232 10.05 -5.87 -6.50
CA VAL A 232 10.12 -6.91 -5.48
C VAL A 232 8.71 -7.14 -4.94
N VAL A 233 8.24 -8.37 -5.02
CA VAL A 233 6.99 -8.82 -4.39
C VAL A 233 7.36 -9.57 -3.12
N ILE A 234 6.83 -9.12 -1.97
CA ILE A 234 7.02 -9.78 -0.67
C ILE A 234 5.79 -10.62 -0.35
N ALA A 235 6.01 -11.87 0.07
CA ALA A 235 4.96 -12.74 0.58
C ALA A 235 5.37 -13.33 1.93
N GLY A 236 4.39 -13.51 2.84
CA GLY A 236 4.60 -14.21 4.11
C GLY A 236 4.30 -15.69 3.95
N SER A 237 5.10 -16.58 4.57
CA SER A 237 4.85 -18.04 4.46
C SER A 237 3.61 -18.50 5.25
N GLU A 238 3.14 -17.69 6.22
CA GLU A 238 1.93 -17.94 7.02
C GLU A 238 0.77 -17.01 6.63
N ASP A 239 0.84 -16.36 5.44
CA ASP A 239 -0.20 -15.48 4.93
C ASP A 239 -1.40 -16.29 4.40
N ASP A 240 -2.52 -16.27 5.14
CA ASP A 240 -3.78 -16.92 4.79
C ASP A 240 -4.79 -16.00 4.04
N VAL A 241 -4.42 -14.74 3.78
CA VAL A 241 -5.24 -13.74 3.08
C VAL A 241 -4.98 -13.75 1.58
N VAL A 242 -3.70 -13.83 1.19
CA VAL A 242 -3.27 -13.89 -0.22
C VAL A 242 -2.44 -15.15 -0.51
N GLU A 243 -2.80 -16.26 0.09
CA GLU A 243 -2.11 -17.56 0.01
C GLU A 243 -1.75 -18.00 -1.42
N ARG A 244 -2.52 -17.56 -2.43
CA ARG A 244 -2.32 -17.90 -3.84
C ARG A 244 -1.33 -16.98 -4.58
N LEU A 245 -0.79 -15.96 -3.92
CA LEU A 245 0.09 -14.99 -4.55
C LEU A 245 1.35 -15.64 -5.16
N PRO A 246 2.11 -16.51 -4.46
CA PRO A 246 3.30 -17.14 -5.05
C PRO A 246 2.97 -18.01 -6.28
N GLU A 247 1.94 -18.87 -6.17
CA GLU A 247 1.50 -19.74 -7.28
C GLU A 247 1.09 -18.92 -8.52
N LYS A 248 0.36 -17.83 -8.31
CA LYS A 248 -0.09 -16.97 -9.41
C LYS A 248 1.05 -16.21 -10.06
N LEU A 249 2.04 -15.76 -9.29
CA LEU A 249 3.25 -15.15 -9.86
C LEU A 249 4.01 -16.13 -10.75
N GLU A 250 4.21 -17.36 -10.28
CA GLU A 250 4.92 -18.41 -11.05
C GLU A 250 4.15 -18.83 -12.32
N SER A 251 2.82 -18.87 -12.25
CA SER A 251 1.98 -19.36 -13.36
C SER A 251 1.59 -18.27 -14.35
N THR A 252 1.78 -16.98 -14.05
CA THR A 252 1.41 -15.89 -14.95
C THR A 252 2.45 -15.69 -16.05
N ALA A 253 2.05 -15.91 -17.29
CA ALA A 253 2.92 -15.69 -18.44
C ALA A 253 3.24 -14.21 -18.63
N GLY A 254 4.47 -13.91 -19.05
CA GLY A 254 4.92 -12.55 -19.37
C GLY A 254 5.54 -11.79 -18.20
N ILE A 255 5.60 -12.37 -17.00
CA ILE A 255 6.41 -11.81 -15.91
C ILE A 255 7.89 -11.99 -16.28
N GLY A 256 8.64 -10.88 -16.29
CA GLY A 256 10.05 -10.84 -16.66
C GLY A 256 10.99 -10.99 -15.45
N ASP A 257 12.29 -11.06 -15.74
CA ASP A 257 13.36 -11.16 -14.73
C ASP A 257 13.49 -9.89 -13.85
N ASN A 258 12.77 -8.82 -14.22
CA ASN A 258 12.67 -7.59 -13.45
C ASN A 258 11.74 -7.71 -12.22
N VAL A 259 11.00 -8.81 -12.08
CA VAL A 259 10.12 -9.09 -10.94
C VAL A 259 10.71 -10.23 -10.13
N SER A 260 10.97 -10.00 -8.86
CA SER A 260 11.40 -11.02 -7.89
C SER A 260 10.34 -11.26 -6.81
N LEU A 261 10.32 -12.46 -6.26
CA LEU A 261 9.52 -12.84 -5.10
C LEU A 261 10.44 -13.09 -3.91
N GLU A 262 10.22 -12.32 -2.83
CA GLU A 262 10.87 -12.50 -1.55
C GLU A 262 9.89 -13.12 -0.55
N MET A 263 10.20 -14.32 -0.07
CA MET A 263 9.38 -15.03 0.91
C MET A 263 9.93 -14.81 2.31
N ILE A 264 9.14 -14.19 3.19
CA ILE A 264 9.48 -14.02 4.61
C ILE A 264 8.91 -15.18 5.41
N ASP A 265 9.78 -16.04 5.92
CA ASP A 265 9.40 -17.26 6.65
C ASP A 265 8.79 -16.92 8.01
N GLY A 266 7.61 -17.48 8.29
CA GLY A 266 6.83 -17.25 9.52
C GLY A 266 5.99 -15.96 9.53
N ALA A 267 6.10 -15.09 8.51
CA ALA A 267 5.32 -13.87 8.45
C ALA A 267 3.85 -14.16 8.06
N ASP A 268 2.92 -13.54 8.80
CA ASP A 268 1.50 -13.44 8.41
C ASP A 268 1.27 -12.26 7.44
N HIS A 269 0.02 -12.04 7.04
CA HIS A 269 -0.37 -10.96 6.13
C HIS A 269 0.03 -9.55 6.61
N PHE A 270 0.24 -9.34 7.89
CA PHE A 270 0.48 -8.03 8.49
C PHE A 270 1.95 -7.77 8.84
N PHE A 271 2.84 -8.71 8.64
CA PHE A 271 4.30 -8.55 8.84
C PHE A 271 4.62 -7.83 10.16
N ARG A 272 4.08 -8.34 11.27
CA ARG A 272 4.24 -7.73 12.60
C ARG A 272 5.61 -8.02 13.19
N ASP A 273 5.96 -7.22 14.19
CA ASP A 273 7.20 -7.39 14.96
C ASP A 273 8.44 -7.39 14.05
N LEU A 274 9.31 -8.38 14.17
CA LEU A 274 10.56 -8.50 13.41
C LEU A 274 10.38 -8.60 11.89
N TYR A 275 9.23 -9.05 11.42
CA TYR A 275 8.94 -9.11 9.98
C TYR A 275 8.81 -7.73 9.33
N ALA A 276 8.45 -6.71 10.11
CA ALA A 276 8.45 -5.33 9.62
C ALA A 276 9.88 -4.81 9.36
N ASP A 277 10.87 -5.26 10.14
CA ASP A 277 12.28 -4.94 9.91
C ASP A 277 12.78 -5.57 8.61
N ASP A 278 12.39 -6.81 8.31
CA ASP A 278 12.73 -7.48 7.04
C ASP A 278 12.16 -6.71 5.84
N VAL A 279 10.89 -6.29 5.93
CA VAL A 279 10.25 -5.48 4.88
C VAL A 279 10.95 -4.12 4.71
N ALA A 280 11.29 -3.45 5.81
CA ALA A 280 11.99 -2.16 5.77
C ALA A 280 13.39 -2.30 5.14
N SER A 281 14.10 -3.39 5.45
CA SER A 281 15.39 -3.72 4.83
C SER A 281 15.27 -3.90 3.32
N ILE A 282 14.28 -4.65 2.83
CA ILE A 282 14.04 -4.86 1.40
C ILE A 282 13.73 -3.54 0.68
N ILE A 283 12.96 -2.64 1.32
CA ILE A 283 12.71 -1.30 0.77
C ILE A 283 14.00 -0.49 0.70
N ALA A 284 14.83 -0.53 1.75
CA ALA A 284 16.11 0.18 1.78
C ALA A 284 17.10 -0.36 0.73
N ASP A 285 17.19 -1.67 0.57
CA ASP A 285 18.02 -2.32 -0.47
C ASP A 285 17.60 -1.87 -1.88
N MET A 286 16.29 -1.68 -2.14
CA MET A 286 15.79 -1.14 -3.41
C MET A 286 16.25 0.31 -3.63
N VAL A 287 16.30 1.14 -2.58
CA VAL A 287 16.78 2.53 -2.64
C VAL A 287 18.30 2.57 -2.86
N GLU A 288 19.06 1.71 -2.17
CA GLU A 288 20.53 1.64 -2.29
C GLU A 288 20.96 1.12 -3.67
N GLY A 289 20.14 0.34 -4.33
CA GLY A 289 20.39 -0.24 -5.66
C GLY A 289 20.24 0.73 -6.82
N LEU A 290 19.80 2.00 -6.60
CA LEU A 290 19.64 3.03 -7.62
C LEU A 290 20.99 3.66 -8.01
#